data_9ee9930d772d6c1a2cf6e4e45b81510c
#
_entry.id   9ee9930d772d6c1a2cf6e4e45b81510c
#
_cell.length_a   1.000
_cell.length_b   1.000
_cell.length_c   1.000
_cell.angle_alpha   90.00
_cell.angle_beta   90.00
_cell.angle_gamma   90.00
#
_symmetry.space_group_name_H-M   'P 1'
#
loop_
_entity.id
_entity.type
_entity.pdbx_description
1 polymer ?
#
loop_
_entity_poly.entity_id
_entity_poly.type
_entity_poly.pdbx_seq_one_letter_code
_entity_poly.pdbx_strand_id
1 'polypeptide(L)'
;MFWRKRKMTNRRLGRVHVLDVKLRSSKVRAARARRVIVGLAVCFGTILGLYALWCLGEFTLNRLVYENKSFAIQRIDVQTDGVISADQLRRWSGVRRGENLLALDLARVKRDLEMQAVIESVSVERILPGTLRLRISEREPVAQVTVPQPHQGGGLELKTFQIDQDGWVMLPLDPRQRAVPPTEADDQLPLILGINAADLQPGRKLDSPQVQAALKWIDMFESSPMANLVDLKKIDVLSPEVLIVTTGQGSQITFSLDNFDQQLRRWQKIHEECARSNKTIATLDLAVKDNTPLRFTDAGATPPSIPKTLKPQRTRRRNV
;
A
#
# COMPACT_ATOMS: atom_id res chain seq x y z
N MET A 1 -20.21 47.84 -111.40
CA MET A 1 -19.82 48.21 -110.00
C MET A 1 -19.03 47.03 -109.43
N PHE A 2 -17.65 47.16 -109.51
CA PHE A 2 -16.73 46.08 -109.15
C PHE A 2 -16.03 46.39 -107.74
N TRP A 3 -16.26 45.50 -106.81
CA TRP A 3 -15.67 45.60 -105.51
C TRP A 3 -14.47 44.63 -105.39
N ARG A 4 -13.24 45.25 -105.25
CA ARG A 4 -11.94 44.55 -105.13
C ARG A 4 -11.68 44.13 -103.65
N LYS A 5 -11.64 42.84 -103.43
CA LYS A 5 -11.15 42.35 -102.12
C LYS A 5 -9.65 42.48 -101.98
N ARG A 6 -9.19 43.16 -100.90
CA ARG A 6 -7.77 43.27 -100.52
C ARG A 6 -7.38 41.98 -99.82
N LYS A 7 -6.37 41.26 -100.30
CA LYS A 7 -5.67 40.15 -99.56
C LYS A 7 -4.76 40.70 -98.47
N MET A 8 -4.97 40.31 -97.29
CA MET A 8 -4.04 40.56 -96.14
C MET A 8 -2.85 39.60 -96.23
N THR A 9 -1.62 40.12 -96.35
CA THR A 9 -0.35 39.39 -96.31
C THR A 9 0.06 39.12 -94.85
N ASN A 10 0.18 37.87 -94.52
CA ASN A 10 0.62 37.38 -93.22
C ASN A 10 2.13 37.62 -93.04
N ARG A 11 2.50 38.55 -92.18
CA ARG A 11 3.93 38.85 -91.86
C ARG A 11 4.45 37.69 -90.99
N ARG A 12 5.39 36.91 -91.49
CA ARG A 12 6.17 35.93 -90.76
C ARG A 12 7.00 36.66 -89.70
N LEU A 13 6.68 36.48 -88.43
CA LEU A 13 7.50 36.92 -87.33
C LEU A 13 8.82 36.13 -87.32
N GLY A 14 9.93 36.86 -87.33
CA GLY A 14 11.28 36.32 -87.45
C GLY A 14 11.65 35.36 -86.28
N ARG A 15 12.41 34.33 -86.58
CA ARG A 15 12.88 33.26 -85.73
C ARG A 15 13.77 33.70 -84.56
N VAL A 16 14.03 34.98 -84.34
CA VAL A 16 14.96 35.47 -83.29
C VAL A 16 14.37 35.38 -81.87
N HIS A 17 13.05 35.43 -81.72
CA HIS A 17 12.42 35.39 -80.37
C HIS A 17 12.26 34.00 -79.73
N VAL A 18 12.46 32.89 -80.45
CA VAL A 18 12.27 31.52 -79.92
C VAL A 18 13.49 31.05 -79.10
N LEU A 19 14.68 31.57 -79.35
CA LEU A 19 15.91 31.17 -78.63
C LEU A 19 16.06 31.82 -77.24
N ASP A 20 15.52 33.01 -77.05
CA ASP A 20 15.59 33.72 -75.76
C ASP A 20 14.71 33.13 -74.67
N VAL A 21 13.60 32.46 -75.03
CA VAL A 21 12.68 31.85 -74.11
C VAL A 21 13.30 30.57 -73.43
N LYS A 22 14.12 29.77 -74.14
CA LYS A 22 14.76 28.56 -73.59
C LYS A 22 15.86 28.89 -72.60
N LEU A 23 16.62 29.92 -72.80
CA LEU A 23 17.70 30.41 -71.92
C LEU A 23 17.14 30.98 -70.58
N ARG A 24 15.97 31.69 -70.64
CA ARG A 24 15.29 32.19 -69.44
C ARG A 24 14.72 31.08 -68.56
N SER A 25 14.21 29.99 -69.12
CA SER A 25 13.64 28.88 -68.34
C SER A 25 14.69 28.09 -67.53
N SER A 26 15.91 27.94 -68.08
CA SER A 26 17.01 27.27 -67.36
C SER A 26 17.53 28.10 -66.16
N LYS A 27 17.67 29.42 -66.33
CA LYS A 27 18.08 30.35 -65.25
C LYS A 27 17.03 30.40 -64.13
N VAL A 28 15.74 30.38 -64.47
CA VAL A 28 14.62 30.35 -63.47
C VAL A 28 14.57 29.03 -62.73
N ARG A 29 14.80 27.89 -63.39
CA ARG A 29 14.87 26.56 -62.74
C ARG A 29 16.09 26.49 -61.81
N ALA A 30 17.27 26.95 -62.21
CA ALA A 30 18.45 27.01 -61.36
C ALA A 30 18.27 27.93 -60.14
N ALA A 31 17.61 29.09 -60.31
CA ALA A 31 17.28 29.97 -59.19
C ALA A 31 16.28 29.40 -58.22
N ARG A 32 15.26 28.63 -58.71
CA ARG A 32 14.32 27.91 -57.85
C ARG A 32 14.99 26.75 -57.10
N ALA A 33 15.82 25.96 -57.81
CA ALA A 33 16.59 24.89 -57.16
C ALA A 33 17.50 25.39 -56.05
N ARG A 34 18.20 26.54 -56.29
CA ARG A 34 19.06 27.18 -55.27
C ARG A 34 18.24 27.64 -54.05
N ARG A 35 17.05 28.22 -54.24
CA ARG A 35 16.18 28.62 -53.12
C ARG A 35 15.69 27.40 -52.31
N VAL A 36 15.32 26.28 -52.98
CA VAL A 36 14.93 25.04 -52.31
C VAL A 36 16.11 24.47 -51.54
N ILE A 37 17.32 24.43 -52.10
CA ILE A 37 18.52 23.94 -51.42
C ILE A 37 18.83 24.80 -50.20
N VAL A 38 18.76 26.16 -50.35
CA VAL A 38 18.97 27.06 -49.20
C VAL A 38 17.89 26.89 -48.15
N GLY A 39 16.62 26.73 -48.55
CA GLY A 39 15.51 26.43 -47.62
C GLY A 39 15.72 25.12 -46.85
N LEU A 40 16.11 24.04 -47.54
CA LEU A 40 16.45 22.77 -46.91
C LEU A 40 17.66 22.88 -45.96
N ALA A 41 18.70 23.61 -46.38
CA ALA A 41 19.88 23.83 -45.53
C ALA A 41 19.54 24.63 -44.26
N VAL A 42 18.67 25.64 -44.38
CA VAL A 42 18.19 26.40 -43.20
C VAL A 42 17.33 25.50 -42.29
N CYS A 43 16.38 24.74 -42.84
CA CYS A 43 15.58 23.77 -42.04
C CYS A 43 16.44 22.73 -41.33
N PHE A 44 17.43 22.18 -42.06
CA PHE A 44 18.35 21.20 -41.45
C PHE A 44 19.21 21.84 -40.38
N GLY A 45 19.73 23.06 -40.62
CA GLY A 45 20.53 23.83 -39.65
C GLY A 45 19.71 24.17 -38.39
N THR A 46 18.41 24.54 -38.54
CA THR A 46 17.55 24.82 -37.39
C THR A 46 17.26 23.58 -36.57
N ILE A 47 16.96 22.45 -37.22
CA ILE A 47 16.74 21.16 -36.54
C ILE A 47 18.01 20.72 -35.80
N LEU A 48 19.16 20.80 -36.43
CA LEU A 48 20.44 20.46 -35.81
C LEU A 48 20.78 21.40 -34.65
N GLY A 49 20.50 22.71 -34.78
CA GLY A 49 20.67 23.68 -33.70
C GLY A 49 19.79 23.42 -32.51
N LEU A 50 18.50 23.07 -32.73
CA LEU A 50 17.57 22.69 -31.67
C LEU A 50 18.00 21.38 -30.96
N TYR A 51 18.46 20.41 -31.73
CA TYR A 51 19.00 19.17 -31.18
C TYR A 51 20.26 19.40 -30.33
N ALA A 52 21.18 20.23 -30.83
CA ALA A 52 22.39 20.60 -30.07
C ALA A 52 22.07 21.38 -28.79
N LEU A 53 21.09 22.29 -28.82
CA LEU A 53 20.57 22.99 -27.64
C LEU A 53 19.96 22.03 -26.64
N TRP A 54 19.20 21.06 -27.09
CA TRP A 54 18.62 20.02 -26.23
C TRP A 54 19.70 19.15 -25.57
N CYS A 55 20.66 18.63 -26.35
CA CYS A 55 21.81 17.89 -25.84
C CYS A 55 22.65 18.69 -24.83
N LEU A 56 22.88 19.96 -25.11
CA LEU A 56 23.62 20.85 -24.20
C LEU A 56 22.86 21.12 -22.92
N GLY A 57 21.51 21.27 -23.01
CA GLY A 57 20.62 21.39 -21.86
C GLY A 57 20.67 20.15 -20.97
N GLU A 58 20.55 18.98 -21.57
CA GLU A 58 20.62 17.69 -20.86
C GLU A 58 22.00 17.46 -20.20
N PHE A 59 23.08 17.79 -20.91
CA PHE A 59 24.44 17.69 -20.38
C PHE A 59 24.68 18.64 -19.20
N THR A 60 24.23 19.89 -19.30
CA THR A 60 24.38 20.88 -18.21
C THR A 60 23.51 20.52 -17.01
N LEU A 61 22.28 20.05 -17.22
CA LEU A 61 21.38 19.56 -16.15
C LEU A 61 22.01 18.38 -15.41
N ASN A 62 22.51 17.38 -16.16
CA ASN A 62 23.13 16.22 -15.56
C ASN A 62 24.33 16.60 -14.70
N ARG A 63 25.21 17.45 -15.20
CA ARG A 63 26.44 17.82 -14.50
C ARG A 63 26.23 18.78 -13.33
N LEU A 64 25.33 19.76 -13.48
CA LEU A 64 25.10 20.77 -12.44
C LEU A 64 24.10 20.33 -11.36
N VAL A 65 23.18 19.43 -11.70
CA VAL A 65 22.11 19.02 -10.78
C VAL A 65 22.31 17.59 -10.31
N TYR A 66 22.40 16.62 -11.21
CA TYR A 66 22.41 15.21 -10.83
C TYR A 66 23.78 14.71 -10.35
N GLU A 67 24.89 15.29 -10.79
CA GLU A 67 26.24 14.94 -10.32
C GLU A 67 26.75 15.87 -9.20
N ASN A 68 25.96 16.89 -8.82
CA ASN A 68 26.39 17.86 -7.82
C ASN A 68 26.33 17.26 -6.43
N LYS A 69 27.50 17.22 -5.76
CA LYS A 69 27.66 16.75 -4.37
C LYS A 69 26.86 17.55 -3.34
N SER A 70 26.44 18.77 -3.68
CA SER A 70 25.60 19.57 -2.79
C SER A 70 24.23 18.98 -2.55
N PHE A 71 23.73 18.15 -3.48
CA PHE A 71 22.45 17.42 -3.37
C PHE A 71 22.63 15.97 -2.97
N ALA A 72 23.82 15.57 -2.52
CA ALA A 72 24.03 14.23 -1.97
C ALA A 72 23.24 14.05 -0.67
N ILE A 73 22.62 12.89 -0.50
CA ILE A 73 21.86 12.53 0.70
C ILE A 73 22.85 12.44 1.89
N GLN A 74 22.79 13.43 2.76
CA GLN A 74 23.57 13.48 4.00
C GLN A 74 22.83 12.82 5.15
N ARG A 75 21.48 13.00 5.18
CA ARG A 75 20.62 12.50 6.25
C ARG A 75 19.38 11.81 5.68
N ILE A 76 19.05 10.65 6.25
CA ILE A 76 17.77 9.98 6.04
C ILE A 76 17.00 10.11 7.36
N ASP A 77 15.97 10.96 7.36
CA ASP A 77 15.08 11.22 8.49
C ASP A 77 13.91 10.24 8.40
N VAL A 78 13.88 9.26 9.31
CA VAL A 78 12.84 8.23 9.35
C VAL A 78 11.93 8.51 10.53
N GLN A 79 10.65 8.71 10.24
CA GLN A 79 9.59 8.90 11.22
C GLN A 79 8.60 7.74 11.07
N THR A 80 8.39 6.99 12.13
CA THR A 80 7.43 5.89 12.18
C THR A 80 6.57 6.03 13.43
N ASP A 81 5.34 5.57 13.35
CA ASP A 81 4.36 5.51 14.44
C ASP A 81 4.34 4.15 15.15
N GLY A 82 5.11 3.17 14.65
CA GLY A 82 5.08 1.80 15.12
C GLY A 82 6.35 1.33 15.81
N VAL A 83 6.64 0.04 15.68
CA VAL A 83 7.70 -0.68 16.40
C VAL A 83 8.91 -1.02 15.55
N ILE A 84 8.89 -0.75 14.24
CA ILE A 84 9.99 -1.11 13.34
C ILE A 84 11.17 -0.16 13.56
N SER A 85 12.38 -0.72 13.61
CA SER A 85 13.57 0.08 13.79
C SER A 85 13.86 0.96 12.55
N ALA A 86 14.30 2.20 12.80
CA ALA A 86 14.66 3.13 11.72
C ALA A 86 15.75 2.56 10.79
N ASP A 87 16.65 1.73 11.32
CA ASP A 87 17.68 1.08 10.52
C ASP A 87 17.11 -0.01 9.59
N GLN A 88 16.06 -0.70 10.04
CA GLN A 88 15.37 -1.66 9.19
C GLN A 88 14.62 -0.94 8.05
N LEU A 89 13.92 0.14 8.34
CA LEU A 89 13.23 0.96 7.35
C LEU A 89 14.20 1.57 6.32
N ARG A 90 15.39 2.00 6.76
CA ARG A 90 16.47 2.43 5.84
C ARG A 90 16.94 1.30 4.95
N ARG A 91 17.09 0.07 5.46
CA ARG A 91 17.45 -1.10 4.64
C ARG A 91 16.40 -1.41 3.59
N TRP A 92 15.11 -1.40 3.97
CA TRP A 92 14.01 -1.66 3.05
C TRP A 92 13.84 -0.58 1.98
N SER A 93 14.13 0.68 2.31
CA SER A 93 14.09 1.77 1.33
C SER A 93 15.14 1.66 0.23
N GLY A 94 16.19 0.85 0.42
CA GLY A 94 17.30 0.68 -0.53
C GLY A 94 18.14 1.92 -0.77
N VAL A 95 17.89 3.03 -0.07
CA VAL A 95 18.57 4.32 -0.25
C VAL A 95 19.89 4.35 0.50
N ARG A 96 20.95 4.80 -0.18
CA ARG A 96 22.28 4.94 0.41
C ARG A 96 22.63 6.41 0.62
N ARG A 97 23.38 6.68 1.69
CA ARG A 97 23.99 7.99 1.89
C ARG A 97 24.98 8.30 0.77
N GLY A 98 24.98 9.53 0.29
CA GLY A 98 25.83 9.95 -0.82
C GLY A 98 25.16 9.87 -2.22
N GLU A 99 24.03 9.18 -2.36
CA GLU A 99 23.23 9.24 -3.58
C GLU A 99 22.67 10.66 -3.80
N ASN A 100 22.50 11.05 -5.05
CA ASN A 100 21.92 12.36 -5.33
C ASN A 100 20.42 12.37 -5.07
N LEU A 101 20.00 13.28 -4.17
CA LEU A 101 18.61 13.41 -3.73
C LEU A 101 17.65 13.75 -4.89
N LEU A 102 18.11 14.50 -5.90
CA LEU A 102 17.28 14.89 -7.04
C LEU A 102 17.18 13.78 -8.09
N ALA A 103 18.21 12.93 -8.20
CA ALA A 103 18.22 11.79 -9.10
C ALA A 103 17.43 10.58 -8.53
N LEU A 104 17.19 10.54 -7.20
CA LEU A 104 16.50 9.45 -6.54
C LEU A 104 15.03 9.35 -7.01
N ASP A 105 14.60 8.19 -7.45
CA ASP A 105 13.19 7.91 -7.76
C ASP A 105 12.40 7.67 -6.45
N LEU A 106 11.68 8.69 -5.99
CA LEU A 106 10.86 8.60 -4.78
C LEU A 106 9.71 7.60 -4.91
N ALA A 107 9.16 7.43 -6.12
CA ALA A 107 8.07 6.49 -6.36
C ALA A 107 8.56 5.04 -6.21
N ARG A 108 9.79 4.76 -6.63
CA ARG A 108 10.44 3.48 -6.39
C ARG A 108 10.64 3.23 -4.88
N VAL A 109 11.23 4.19 -4.16
CA VAL A 109 11.45 4.08 -2.70
C VAL A 109 10.13 3.82 -1.97
N LYS A 110 9.07 4.55 -2.35
CA LYS A 110 7.74 4.36 -1.80
C LYS A 110 7.22 2.93 -2.04
N ARG A 111 7.28 2.45 -3.30
CA ARG A 111 6.85 1.09 -3.64
C ARG A 111 7.64 0.02 -2.90
N ASP A 112 8.98 0.15 -2.82
CA ASP A 112 9.85 -0.83 -2.15
C ASP A 112 9.49 -0.97 -0.66
N LEU A 113 9.09 0.13 -0.01
CA LEU A 113 8.60 0.14 1.36
C LEU A 113 7.17 -0.42 1.46
N GLU A 114 6.24 -0.02 0.59
CA GLU A 114 4.84 -0.49 0.57
C GLU A 114 4.71 -1.99 0.22
N MET A 115 5.74 -2.59 -0.41
CA MET A 115 5.80 -4.04 -0.62
C MET A 115 5.96 -4.83 0.70
N GLN A 116 6.36 -4.18 1.80
CA GLN A 116 6.43 -4.83 3.09
C GLN A 116 5.02 -4.92 3.70
N ALA A 117 4.54 -6.13 3.94
CA ALA A 117 3.18 -6.38 4.42
C ALA A 117 2.84 -5.67 5.75
N VAL A 118 3.84 -5.35 6.56
CA VAL A 118 3.71 -4.65 7.85
C VAL A 118 3.57 -3.13 7.72
N ILE A 119 3.69 -2.58 6.51
CA ILE A 119 3.59 -1.15 6.26
C ILE A 119 2.20 -0.86 5.69
N GLU A 120 1.49 0.10 6.30
CA GLU A 120 0.20 0.57 5.84
C GLU A 120 0.32 1.64 4.77
N SER A 121 1.13 2.67 5.05
CA SER A 121 1.34 3.77 4.13
C SER A 121 2.71 4.42 4.27
N VAL A 122 3.19 5.02 3.18
CA VAL A 122 4.50 5.69 3.13
C VAL A 122 4.38 7.05 2.46
N SER A 123 4.95 8.07 3.09
CA SER A 123 5.22 9.37 2.48
C SER A 123 6.73 9.59 2.37
N VAL A 124 7.20 9.88 1.16
CA VAL A 124 8.62 10.14 0.88
C VAL A 124 8.80 11.57 0.40
N GLU A 125 9.60 12.36 1.11
CA GLU A 125 9.78 13.79 0.85
C GLU A 125 11.26 14.14 0.71
N ARG A 126 11.56 15.00 -0.26
CA ARG A 126 12.89 15.62 -0.39
C ARG A 126 12.94 16.91 0.41
N ILE A 127 13.88 17.02 1.33
CA ILE A 127 14.18 18.26 2.04
C ILE A 127 15.55 18.73 1.61
N LEU A 128 15.58 19.73 0.74
CA LEU A 128 16.82 20.27 0.23
C LEU A 128 17.66 20.92 1.35
N PRO A 129 18.97 20.87 1.28
CA PRO A 129 19.76 20.38 0.15
C PRO A 129 20.05 18.88 0.14
N GLY A 130 20.03 18.15 1.27
CA GLY A 130 20.53 16.78 1.33
C GLY A 130 19.83 15.87 2.34
N THR A 131 18.53 16.10 2.63
CA THR A 131 17.77 15.26 3.56
C THR A 131 16.61 14.57 2.83
N LEU A 132 16.56 13.24 2.95
CA LEU A 132 15.41 12.45 2.56
C LEU A 132 14.58 12.16 3.82
N ARG A 133 13.31 12.55 3.81
CA ARG A 133 12.37 12.24 4.89
C ARG A 133 11.45 11.11 4.47
N LEU A 134 11.37 10.09 5.33
CA LEU A 134 10.47 8.95 5.22
C LEU A 134 9.48 9.01 6.38
N ARG A 135 8.20 9.18 6.10
CA ARG A 135 7.13 9.03 7.10
C ARG A 135 6.40 7.74 6.80
N ILE A 136 6.33 6.88 7.78
CA ILE A 136 5.83 5.51 7.63
C ILE A 136 4.77 5.29 8.68
N SER A 137 3.61 4.81 8.24
CA SER A 137 2.57 4.27 9.10
C SER A 137 2.62 2.75 9.06
N GLU A 138 2.73 2.15 10.23
CA GLU A 138 2.82 0.70 10.38
C GLU A 138 1.44 0.10 10.63
N ARG A 139 1.21 -1.12 10.11
CA ARG A 139 -0.01 -1.87 10.40
C ARG A 139 0.03 -2.40 11.82
N GLU A 140 -1.05 -2.20 12.54
CA GLU A 140 -1.21 -2.73 13.89
C GLU A 140 -1.94 -4.07 13.85
N PRO A 141 -1.32 -5.19 14.28
CA PRO A 141 -1.98 -6.48 14.33
C PRO A 141 -3.04 -6.51 15.44
N VAL A 142 -4.24 -7.00 15.11
CA VAL A 142 -5.36 -7.16 16.06
C VAL A 142 -5.68 -8.61 16.35
N ALA A 143 -5.23 -9.54 15.50
CA ALA A 143 -5.43 -10.97 15.66
C ALA A 143 -4.26 -11.77 15.10
N GLN A 144 -4.18 -13.04 15.47
CA GLN A 144 -3.19 -13.97 14.92
C GLN A 144 -3.88 -15.24 14.41
N VAL A 145 -3.23 -15.88 13.44
CA VAL A 145 -3.66 -17.17 12.87
C VAL A 145 -2.46 -18.09 12.82
N THR A 146 -2.61 -19.29 13.34
CA THR A 146 -1.55 -20.30 13.27
C THR A 146 -2.03 -21.47 12.44
N VAL A 147 -1.27 -21.82 11.42
CA VAL A 147 -1.58 -22.92 10.50
C VAL A 147 -0.37 -23.85 10.35
N PRO A 148 -0.60 -25.16 10.23
CA PRO A 148 0.46 -26.08 9.88
C PRO A 148 0.86 -25.89 8.41
N GLN A 149 2.15 -25.69 8.14
CA GLN A 149 2.71 -25.65 6.80
C GLN A 149 3.75 -26.76 6.62
N PRO A 150 3.88 -27.35 5.41
CA PRO A 150 4.93 -28.32 5.12
C PRO A 150 6.31 -27.66 5.25
N HIS A 151 7.20 -28.29 6.02
CA HIS A 151 8.58 -27.85 6.14
C HIS A 151 9.46 -28.53 5.05
N GLN A 152 10.47 -27.79 4.52
CA GLN A 152 11.36 -28.30 3.47
C GLN A 152 12.18 -29.55 3.89
N GLY A 153 12.28 -29.85 5.17
CA GLY A 153 12.94 -31.03 5.73
C GLY A 153 12.05 -32.23 6.01
N GLY A 154 10.76 -32.16 5.63
CA GLY A 154 9.74 -33.16 5.98
C GLY A 154 9.13 -32.89 7.38
N GLY A 155 7.81 -33.00 7.47
CA GLY A 155 7.05 -32.67 8.67
C GLY A 155 6.19 -31.40 8.52
N LEU A 156 5.44 -31.10 9.58
CA LEU A 156 4.58 -29.91 9.66
C LEU A 156 5.18 -28.93 10.66
N GLU A 157 5.37 -27.67 10.23
CA GLU A 157 5.75 -26.56 11.09
C GLU A 157 4.54 -25.66 11.31
N LEU A 158 4.34 -25.20 12.53
CA LEU A 158 3.30 -24.23 12.86
C LEU A 158 3.79 -22.82 12.50
N LYS A 159 3.17 -22.22 11.49
CA LYS A 159 3.47 -20.85 11.07
C LYS A 159 2.39 -19.90 11.54
N THR A 160 2.80 -18.87 12.25
CA THR A 160 1.89 -17.84 12.76
C THR A 160 1.91 -16.65 11.80
N PHE A 161 0.73 -16.16 11.48
CA PHE A 161 0.48 -14.92 10.75
C PHE A 161 -0.26 -13.96 11.67
N GLN A 162 -0.09 -12.68 11.41
CA GLN A 162 -0.82 -11.60 12.08
C GLN A 162 -1.76 -10.94 11.08
N ILE A 163 -2.89 -10.43 11.56
CA ILE A 163 -3.91 -9.78 10.75
C ILE A 163 -4.23 -8.44 11.39
N ASP A 164 -4.28 -7.38 10.57
CA ASP A 164 -4.72 -6.06 11.01
C ASP A 164 -6.25 -5.91 11.00
N GLN A 165 -6.75 -4.75 11.42
CA GLN A 165 -8.18 -4.45 11.49
C GLN A 165 -8.87 -4.50 10.12
N ASP A 166 -8.15 -4.23 9.03
CA ASP A 166 -8.68 -4.25 7.66
C ASP A 166 -8.63 -5.65 7.01
N GLY A 167 -7.99 -6.62 7.66
CA GLY A 167 -7.83 -7.98 7.17
C GLY A 167 -6.54 -8.25 6.39
N TRP A 168 -5.55 -7.36 6.44
CA TRP A 168 -4.26 -7.60 5.79
C TRP A 168 -3.42 -8.59 6.57
N VAL A 169 -2.90 -9.58 5.84
CA VAL A 169 -2.06 -10.63 6.41
C VAL A 169 -0.60 -10.18 6.44
N MET A 170 0.04 -10.34 7.58
CA MET A 170 1.45 -10.02 7.78
C MET A 170 2.16 -11.13 8.56
N LEU A 171 3.48 -11.18 8.45
CA LEU A 171 4.31 -12.03 9.31
C LEU A 171 4.68 -11.25 10.58
N PRO A 172 4.80 -11.95 11.73
CA PRO A 172 5.37 -11.36 12.92
C PRO A 172 6.77 -10.79 12.62
N LEU A 173 7.05 -9.60 13.16
CA LEU A 173 8.36 -8.98 13.01
C LEU A 173 9.41 -9.73 13.83
N ASP A 174 10.54 -10.03 13.19
CA ASP A 174 11.71 -10.56 13.90
C ASP A 174 12.15 -9.55 15.01
N PRO A 175 12.51 -10.01 16.21
CA PRO A 175 13.00 -9.14 17.29
C PRO A 175 14.13 -8.20 16.84
N ARG A 176 14.97 -8.59 15.88
CA ARG A 176 16.06 -7.77 15.32
C ARG A 176 15.57 -6.62 14.42
N GLN A 177 14.34 -6.69 13.95
CA GLN A 177 13.74 -5.66 13.09
C GLN A 177 13.03 -4.59 13.92
N ARG A 178 12.81 -4.83 15.20
CA ARG A 178 12.07 -3.97 16.12
C ARG A 178 12.98 -2.95 16.79
N ALA A 179 12.46 -1.74 17.02
CA ALA A 179 13.08 -0.72 17.86
C ALA A 179 12.81 -0.96 19.35
N VAL A 180 11.66 -1.59 19.63
CA VAL A 180 11.21 -1.90 21.00
C VAL A 180 11.04 -3.43 21.10
N PRO A 181 11.52 -4.06 22.18
CA PRO A 181 11.34 -5.48 22.38
C PRO A 181 9.84 -5.84 22.39
N PRO A 182 9.47 -7.08 22.01
CA PRO A 182 8.08 -7.54 22.09
C PRO A 182 7.56 -7.40 23.52
N THR A 183 6.33 -6.95 23.64
CA THR A 183 5.64 -6.85 24.93
C THR A 183 4.70 -8.04 25.07
N GLU A 184 4.31 -8.38 26.31
CA GLU A 184 3.31 -9.42 26.56
C GLU A 184 1.99 -9.17 25.81
N ALA A 185 1.67 -7.91 25.51
CA ALA A 185 0.48 -7.56 24.74
C ALA A 185 0.58 -8.01 23.27
N ASP A 186 1.77 -8.10 22.69
CA ASP A 186 1.98 -8.59 21.33
C ASP A 186 1.74 -10.11 21.25
N ASP A 187 2.02 -10.83 22.34
CA ASP A 187 1.82 -12.29 22.44
C ASP A 187 0.37 -12.67 22.81
N GLN A 188 -0.43 -11.71 23.28
CA GLN A 188 -1.81 -11.92 23.73
C GLN A 188 -2.88 -11.63 22.67
N LEU A 189 -2.50 -11.57 21.40
CA LEU A 189 -3.46 -11.41 20.31
C LEU A 189 -4.41 -12.61 20.24
N PRO A 190 -5.73 -12.40 20.04
CA PRO A 190 -6.68 -13.49 19.88
C PRO A 190 -6.36 -14.34 18.66
N LEU A 191 -6.45 -15.66 18.80
CA LEU A 191 -6.24 -16.62 17.73
C LEU A 191 -7.54 -16.82 16.95
N ILE A 192 -7.52 -16.50 15.64
CA ILE A 192 -8.63 -16.81 14.75
C ILE A 192 -8.43 -18.22 14.19
N LEU A 193 -9.44 -19.08 14.32
CA LEU A 193 -9.48 -20.44 13.79
C LEU A 193 -10.46 -20.52 12.61
N GLY A 194 -10.21 -21.45 11.69
CA GLY A 194 -11.13 -21.71 10.57
C GLY A 194 -10.78 -20.96 9.28
N ILE A 195 -9.62 -20.28 9.23
CA ILE A 195 -9.12 -19.66 8.00
C ILE A 195 -8.35 -20.70 7.19
N ASN A 196 -8.59 -20.71 5.88
CA ASN A 196 -7.86 -21.60 4.97
C ASN A 196 -6.39 -21.12 4.85
N ALA A 197 -5.46 -22.06 5.02
CA ALA A 197 -4.02 -21.80 4.90
C ALA A 197 -3.60 -21.22 3.53
N ALA A 198 -4.35 -21.55 2.46
CA ALA A 198 -4.08 -21.02 1.11
C ALA A 198 -4.34 -19.51 0.99
N ASP A 199 -5.20 -18.94 1.83
CA ASP A 199 -5.52 -17.51 1.82
C ASP A 199 -4.53 -16.67 2.64
N LEU A 200 -3.71 -17.33 3.48
CA LEU A 200 -2.75 -16.69 4.37
C LEU A 200 -1.43 -16.39 3.63
N GLN A 201 -1.44 -15.35 2.84
CA GLN A 201 -0.26 -14.85 2.13
C GLN A 201 0.07 -13.43 2.63
N PRO A 202 1.32 -13.15 3.08
CA PRO A 202 1.72 -11.82 3.51
C PRO A 202 1.48 -10.77 2.41
N GLY A 203 0.89 -9.65 2.78
CA GLY A 203 0.52 -8.57 1.84
C GLY A 203 -0.79 -8.81 1.09
N ARG A 204 -1.53 -9.88 1.41
CA ARG A 204 -2.88 -10.14 0.87
C ARG A 204 -3.94 -9.77 1.90
N LYS A 205 -5.05 -9.24 1.42
CA LYS A 205 -6.24 -8.97 2.24
C LYS A 205 -7.17 -10.17 2.26
N LEU A 206 -7.70 -10.51 3.43
CA LEU A 206 -8.71 -11.55 3.64
C LEU A 206 -10.10 -10.93 3.47
N ASP A 207 -10.79 -11.29 2.39
CA ASP A 207 -12.13 -10.77 2.06
C ASP A 207 -13.27 -11.71 2.50
N SER A 208 -12.97 -12.78 3.25
CA SER A 208 -14.00 -13.68 3.78
C SER A 208 -14.96 -12.92 4.70
N PRO A 209 -16.28 -13.00 4.49
CA PRO A 209 -17.27 -12.32 5.32
C PRO A 209 -17.17 -12.69 6.81
N GLN A 210 -16.83 -13.96 7.11
CA GLN A 210 -16.67 -14.46 8.46
C GLN A 210 -15.44 -13.82 9.14
N VAL A 211 -14.33 -13.72 8.43
CA VAL A 211 -13.11 -13.08 8.95
C VAL A 211 -13.36 -11.59 9.18
N GLN A 212 -13.99 -10.90 8.22
CA GLN A 212 -14.34 -9.48 8.37
C GLN A 212 -15.31 -9.25 9.55
N ALA A 213 -16.27 -10.17 9.77
CA ALA A 213 -17.15 -10.12 10.93
C ALA A 213 -16.39 -10.31 12.24
N ALA A 214 -15.42 -11.24 12.27
CA ALA A 214 -14.58 -11.47 13.45
C ALA A 214 -13.70 -10.25 13.78
N LEU A 215 -13.09 -9.62 12.77
CA LEU A 215 -12.27 -8.41 12.95
C LEU A 215 -13.12 -7.24 13.45
N LYS A 216 -14.30 -7.04 12.87
CA LYS A 216 -15.26 -6.03 13.34
C LYS A 216 -15.71 -6.33 14.78
N TRP A 217 -15.94 -7.59 15.11
CA TRP A 217 -16.31 -7.99 16.46
C TRP A 217 -15.19 -7.69 17.46
N ILE A 218 -13.91 -7.94 17.09
CA ILE A 218 -12.74 -7.62 17.93
C ILE A 218 -12.69 -6.11 18.21
N ASP A 219 -12.83 -5.26 17.18
CA ASP A 219 -12.83 -3.79 17.34
C ASP A 219 -13.94 -3.32 18.29
N MET A 220 -15.15 -3.85 18.13
CA MET A 220 -16.28 -3.55 19.01
C MET A 220 -16.08 -4.06 20.43
N PHE A 221 -15.49 -5.25 20.58
CA PHE A 221 -15.18 -5.82 21.89
C PHE A 221 -14.13 -4.96 22.62
N GLU A 222 -13.03 -4.57 21.95
CA GLU A 222 -11.98 -3.74 22.54
C GLU A 222 -12.51 -2.35 22.96
N SER A 223 -13.51 -1.84 22.25
CA SER A 223 -14.18 -0.58 22.59
C SER A 223 -15.22 -0.75 23.70
N SER A 224 -15.59 -1.98 24.04
CA SER A 224 -16.63 -2.28 25.03
C SER A 224 -16.07 -2.39 26.46
N PRO A 225 -16.90 -2.20 27.51
CA PRO A 225 -16.50 -2.46 28.89
C PRO A 225 -16.04 -3.91 29.14
N MET A 226 -16.45 -4.85 28.29
CA MET A 226 -16.10 -6.25 28.41
C MET A 226 -14.60 -6.51 28.23
N ALA A 227 -13.90 -5.69 27.44
CA ALA A 227 -12.46 -5.78 27.25
C ALA A 227 -11.67 -5.69 28.56
N ASN A 228 -12.19 -4.96 29.55
CA ASN A 228 -11.57 -4.87 30.88
C ASN A 228 -11.93 -6.02 31.83
N LEU A 229 -12.96 -6.81 31.47
CA LEU A 229 -13.48 -7.89 32.33
C LEU A 229 -12.98 -9.27 31.89
N VAL A 230 -12.78 -9.47 30.58
CA VAL A 230 -12.50 -10.75 29.97
C VAL A 230 -11.35 -10.65 28.97
N ASP A 231 -10.47 -11.63 28.93
CA ASP A 231 -9.42 -11.72 27.90
C ASP A 231 -9.91 -12.61 26.75
N LEU A 232 -9.68 -12.18 25.51
CA LEU A 232 -9.96 -12.99 24.34
C LEU A 232 -8.82 -13.96 24.08
N LYS A 233 -9.17 -15.24 23.86
CA LYS A 233 -8.17 -16.26 23.54
C LYS A 233 -8.29 -16.77 22.11
N LYS A 234 -9.53 -17.13 21.70
CA LYS A 234 -9.78 -17.72 20.38
C LYS A 234 -11.11 -17.23 19.82
N ILE A 235 -11.17 -17.12 18.51
CA ILE A 235 -12.38 -16.84 17.75
C ILE A 235 -12.45 -17.86 16.62
N ASP A 236 -13.49 -18.68 16.60
CA ASP A 236 -13.72 -19.66 15.55
C ASP A 236 -14.69 -19.09 14.51
N VAL A 237 -14.27 -19.10 13.25
CA VAL A 237 -15.01 -18.57 12.09
C VAL A 237 -15.42 -19.67 11.10
N LEU A 238 -15.35 -20.94 11.50
CA LEU A 238 -15.72 -22.08 10.65
C LEU A 238 -17.20 -22.07 10.26
N SER A 239 -18.07 -21.62 11.18
CA SER A 239 -19.49 -21.52 10.90
C SER A 239 -19.81 -20.26 10.09
N PRO A 240 -20.60 -20.35 9.00
CA PRO A 240 -20.99 -19.21 8.22
C PRO A 240 -21.97 -18.25 8.92
N GLU A 241 -22.65 -18.68 9.96
CA GLU A 241 -23.75 -17.96 10.61
C GLU A 241 -23.40 -17.41 11.99
N VAL A 242 -22.39 -17.98 12.66
CA VAL A 242 -22.03 -17.61 14.02
C VAL A 242 -20.53 -17.55 14.24
N LEU A 243 -20.12 -16.70 15.21
CA LEU A 243 -18.77 -16.68 15.75
C LEU A 243 -18.76 -17.34 17.11
N ILE A 244 -17.81 -18.25 17.34
CA ILE A 244 -17.62 -18.88 18.66
C ILE A 244 -16.37 -18.26 19.29
N VAL A 245 -16.57 -17.53 20.35
CA VAL A 245 -15.51 -16.82 21.07
C VAL A 245 -15.16 -17.58 22.33
N THR A 246 -13.89 -17.93 22.50
CA THR A 246 -13.35 -18.54 23.70
C THR A 246 -12.56 -17.50 24.50
N THR A 247 -12.92 -17.34 25.75
CA THR A 247 -12.24 -16.42 26.68
C THR A 247 -11.00 -17.05 27.31
N GLY A 248 -10.15 -16.23 27.93
CA GLY A 248 -9.01 -16.69 28.72
C GLY A 248 -9.42 -17.58 29.92
N GLN A 249 -10.64 -17.39 30.44
CA GLN A 249 -11.24 -18.19 31.52
C GLN A 249 -11.84 -19.51 31.04
N GLY A 250 -11.82 -19.79 29.72
CA GLY A 250 -12.33 -21.02 29.14
C GLY A 250 -13.82 -20.98 28.76
N SER A 251 -14.53 -19.90 29.01
CA SER A 251 -15.92 -19.72 28.58
C SER A 251 -16.05 -19.66 27.08
N GLN A 252 -17.05 -20.34 26.51
CA GLN A 252 -17.38 -20.28 25.09
C GLN A 252 -18.69 -19.49 24.89
N ILE A 253 -18.59 -18.43 24.08
CA ILE A 253 -19.72 -17.55 23.78
C ILE A 253 -19.98 -17.55 22.28
N THR A 254 -21.22 -17.87 21.90
CA THR A 254 -21.67 -17.87 20.51
C THR A 254 -22.36 -16.57 20.19
N PHE A 255 -21.92 -15.90 19.11
CA PHE A 255 -22.47 -14.66 18.61
C PHE A 255 -23.05 -14.88 17.21
N SER A 256 -24.20 -14.29 16.90
CA SER A 256 -24.63 -14.13 15.50
C SER A 256 -23.81 -13.02 14.82
N LEU A 257 -23.73 -13.06 13.49
CA LEU A 257 -22.95 -12.05 12.73
C LEU A 257 -23.60 -10.66 12.72
N ASP A 258 -24.82 -10.53 13.22
CA ASP A 258 -25.59 -9.29 13.27
C ASP A 258 -25.62 -8.69 14.67
N ASN A 259 -25.74 -7.34 14.76
CA ASN A 259 -26.02 -6.60 16.01
C ASN A 259 -25.05 -6.91 17.17
N PHE A 260 -23.76 -6.96 16.92
CA PHE A 260 -22.74 -7.23 17.92
C PHE A 260 -22.83 -6.35 19.16
N ASP A 261 -23.15 -5.05 18.99
CA ASP A 261 -23.28 -4.11 20.11
C ASP A 261 -24.35 -4.55 21.12
N GLN A 262 -25.51 -5.00 20.62
CA GLN A 262 -26.58 -5.50 21.50
C GLN A 262 -26.18 -6.81 22.19
N GLN A 263 -25.51 -7.69 21.49
CA GLN A 263 -25.04 -8.97 22.04
C GLN A 263 -23.94 -8.74 23.09
N LEU A 264 -23.01 -7.83 22.87
CA LEU A 264 -21.97 -7.45 23.83
C LEU A 264 -22.58 -6.86 25.12
N ARG A 265 -23.58 -5.97 25.00
CA ARG A 265 -24.32 -5.44 26.16
C ARG A 265 -25.07 -6.52 26.92
N ARG A 266 -25.67 -7.49 26.24
CA ARG A 266 -26.33 -8.65 26.87
C ARG A 266 -25.31 -9.51 27.60
N TRP A 267 -24.16 -9.79 26.96
CA TRP A 267 -23.08 -10.54 27.60
C TRP A 267 -22.58 -9.82 28.85
N GLN A 268 -22.38 -8.53 28.82
CA GLN A 268 -21.97 -7.74 30.00
C GLN A 268 -22.94 -7.94 31.17
N LYS A 269 -24.25 -7.75 30.93
CA LYS A 269 -25.27 -7.92 31.97
C LYS A 269 -25.27 -9.34 32.57
N ILE A 270 -25.18 -10.37 31.72
CA ILE A 270 -25.14 -11.75 32.16
C ILE A 270 -23.86 -12.03 32.96
N HIS A 271 -22.72 -11.51 32.49
CA HIS A 271 -21.44 -11.67 33.17
C HIS A 271 -21.45 -11.04 34.57
N GLU A 272 -21.96 -9.81 34.70
CA GLU A 272 -22.10 -9.11 35.97
C GLU A 272 -23.01 -9.86 36.94
N GLU A 273 -24.14 -10.42 36.48
CA GLU A 273 -25.06 -11.16 37.33
C GLU A 273 -24.48 -12.51 37.75
N CYS A 274 -23.75 -13.20 36.85
CA CYS A 274 -23.02 -14.41 37.17
C CYS A 274 -21.90 -14.15 38.20
N ALA A 275 -21.19 -13.04 38.06
CA ALA A 275 -20.14 -12.63 39.01
C ALA A 275 -20.72 -12.37 40.41
N ARG A 276 -21.87 -11.68 40.51
CA ARG A 276 -22.60 -11.48 41.79
C ARG A 276 -23.02 -12.80 42.45
N SER A 277 -23.39 -13.77 41.62
CA SER A 277 -23.81 -15.10 42.08
C SER A 277 -22.65 -16.09 42.28
N ASN A 278 -21.41 -15.62 42.09
CA ASN A 278 -20.18 -16.45 42.15
C ASN A 278 -20.24 -17.69 41.23
N LYS A 279 -20.86 -17.54 40.04
CA LYS A 279 -21.00 -18.60 39.05
C LYS A 279 -20.10 -18.27 37.83
N THR A 280 -19.42 -19.28 37.31
CA THR A 280 -18.60 -19.16 36.10
C THR A 280 -19.37 -19.69 34.89
N ILE A 281 -19.39 -18.90 33.83
CA ILE A 281 -20.06 -19.30 32.59
C ILE A 281 -19.18 -20.33 31.86
N ALA A 282 -19.74 -21.48 31.51
CA ALA A 282 -19.10 -22.45 30.63
C ALA A 282 -19.45 -22.18 29.17
N THR A 283 -20.74 -22.14 28.85
CA THR A 283 -21.21 -21.80 27.50
C THR A 283 -22.35 -20.78 27.55
N LEU A 284 -22.38 -19.87 26.63
CA LEU A 284 -23.40 -18.83 26.49
C LEU A 284 -23.72 -18.64 25.01
N ASP A 285 -24.99 -18.81 24.64
CA ASP A 285 -25.42 -18.59 23.27
C ASP A 285 -26.22 -17.29 23.15
N LEU A 286 -25.62 -16.29 22.48
CA LEU A 286 -26.20 -14.98 22.23
C LEU A 286 -26.80 -14.84 20.82
N ALA A 287 -26.57 -15.83 19.95
CA ALA A 287 -27.12 -15.83 18.60
C ALA A 287 -28.65 -15.97 18.61
N VAL A 288 -29.21 -16.60 19.65
CA VAL A 288 -30.66 -16.75 19.84
C VAL A 288 -31.24 -15.48 20.46
N LYS A 289 -32.25 -14.87 19.80
CA LYS A 289 -32.80 -13.58 20.20
C LYS A 289 -33.59 -13.60 21.53
N ASP A 290 -34.46 -14.59 21.71
CA ASP A 290 -35.46 -14.57 22.81
C ASP A 290 -35.13 -15.53 23.96
N ASN A 291 -34.31 -16.51 23.71
CA ASN A 291 -33.86 -17.44 24.74
C ASN A 291 -32.33 -17.55 24.68
N THR A 292 -31.65 -17.25 25.78
CA THR A 292 -30.19 -17.27 25.85
C THR A 292 -29.73 -18.54 26.59
N PRO A 293 -29.40 -19.64 25.87
CA PRO A 293 -28.91 -20.86 26.51
C PRO A 293 -27.63 -20.58 27.29
N LEU A 294 -27.63 -20.88 28.57
CA LEU A 294 -26.51 -20.66 29.47
C LEU A 294 -26.20 -21.92 30.24
N ARG A 295 -24.92 -22.30 30.24
CA ARG A 295 -24.43 -23.40 31.13
C ARG A 295 -23.34 -22.85 32.01
N PHE A 296 -23.32 -23.31 33.25
CA PHE A 296 -22.28 -22.99 34.21
C PHE A 296 -21.22 -24.09 34.25
N THR A 297 -20.01 -23.71 34.64
CA THR A 297 -18.94 -24.68 34.91
C THR A 297 -19.27 -25.43 36.19
N ASP A 298 -19.17 -26.77 36.19
CA ASP A 298 -19.32 -27.56 37.39
C ASP A 298 -18.28 -27.16 38.45
N ALA A 299 -18.68 -27.09 39.71
CA ALA A 299 -17.90 -26.54 40.82
C ALA A 299 -16.56 -27.26 41.12
N GLY A 300 -16.19 -28.30 40.34
CA GLY A 300 -14.92 -29.01 40.42
C GLY A 300 -13.85 -28.65 39.37
N ALA A 301 -14.21 -27.86 38.38
CA ALA A 301 -13.31 -27.48 37.24
C ALA A 301 -13.03 -25.99 37.20
N THR A 302 -12.70 -25.36 38.33
CA THR A 302 -12.28 -23.95 38.33
C THR A 302 -10.88 -23.87 37.75
N PRO A 303 -10.69 -23.37 36.53
CA PRO A 303 -9.37 -22.96 36.09
C PRO A 303 -8.92 -21.83 37.02
N PRO A 304 -7.65 -21.80 37.44
CA PRO A 304 -7.13 -20.74 38.30
C PRO A 304 -7.41 -19.39 37.63
N SER A 305 -8.11 -18.50 38.36
CA SER A 305 -8.26 -17.12 37.96
C SER A 305 -6.88 -16.47 37.90
N ILE A 306 -6.31 -16.38 36.71
CA ILE A 306 -5.10 -15.61 36.51
C ILE A 306 -5.49 -14.15 36.75
N PRO A 307 -4.88 -13.45 37.72
CA PRO A 307 -5.18 -12.03 37.96
C PRO A 307 -4.87 -11.26 36.69
N LYS A 308 -5.82 -10.43 36.26
CA LYS A 308 -5.63 -9.54 35.10
C LYS A 308 -4.39 -8.69 35.31
N THR A 309 -3.40 -8.90 34.48
CA THR A 309 -2.41 -7.87 34.19
C THR A 309 -3.15 -6.77 33.44
N LEU A 310 -3.25 -5.57 34.03
CA LEU A 310 -3.81 -4.39 33.39
C LEU A 310 -3.10 -4.22 32.04
N LYS A 311 -3.81 -4.50 30.94
CA LYS A 311 -3.27 -4.23 29.60
C LYS A 311 -2.92 -2.75 29.53
N PRO A 312 -1.69 -2.38 29.15
CA PRO A 312 -1.43 -1.00 28.83
C PRO A 312 -2.40 -0.58 27.74
N GLN A 313 -3.18 0.46 27.99
CA GLN A 313 -4.09 1.01 26.99
C GLN A 313 -3.26 1.31 25.73
N ARG A 314 -3.55 0.59 24.66
CA ARG A 314 -3.02 0.92 23.33
C ARG A 314 -3.54 2.31 22.99
N THR A 315 -2.76 3.33 23.28
CA THR A 315 -3.05 4.69 22.89
C THR A 315 -2.90 4.75 21.37
N ARG A 316 -4.03 4.66 20.69
CA ARG A 316 -4.15 5.04 19.29
C ARG A 316 -3.68 6.49 19.18
N ARG A 317 -2.41 6.71 18.84
CA ARG A 317 -1.92 8.04 18.48
C ARG A 317 -2.56 8.38 17.13
N ARG A 318 -3.76 8.98 17.18
CA ARG A 318 -4.28 9.74 16.06
C ARG A 318 -3.33 10.92 15.87
N ASN A 319 -2.45 10.82 14.90
CA ASN A 319 -1.74 11.99 14.41
C ASN A 319 -2.76 12.86 13.66
N VAL A 320 -3.05 14.03 14.23
CA VAL A 320 -3.70 15.17 13.60
C VAL A 320 -2.75 15.79 12.60
#